data_d39b77407530ba1a6120eee6dd5ff5c8
#
_entry.id   d39b77407530ba1a6120eee6dd5ff5c8
#
_cell.length_a   1.000
_cell.length_b   1.000
_cell.length_c   1.000
_cell.angle_alpha   90.00
_cell.angle_beta   90.00
_cell.angle_gamma   90.00
#
_symmetry.space_group_name_H-M   'P 1'
#
loop_
_entity.id
_entity.type
_entity.pdbx_description
1 polymer ?
#
loop_
_entity_poly.entity_id
_entity_poly.type
_entity_poly.pdbx_seq_one_letter_code
_entity_poly.pdbx_strand_id
1 'polypeptide(L)'
;MYVAPKTTPYLAYQPNTVRANVGEEVSFYARTRNSDATYQWYIKNDNTNGWKKIESVDTWAKGATTTTLKIQVEKADFISHCEYKCEVTNGSYSISSNVAKLLPRDIVITQQPKNTTAKHAEKAKFTVKAEGANGPFTYQWLIQTPDNEIPLKITEAFPWAEGYYTDTLSVAVDENKLTSDYKFSCIVTDSNGVRRVSNEAYVIVTSDASVDLEEDYSSTPDMIVIMD
;
A
#
# COMPACT_ATOMS: atom_id res chain seq x y z
N MET A 1 61.07 -5.27 0.68
CA MET A 1 59.66 -5.09 1.05
C MET A 1 58.84 -5.97 0.13
N TYR A 2 58.24 -7.06 0.62
CA TYR A 2 57.40 -7.94 -0.19
C TYR A 2 56.04 -7.29 -0.35
N VAL A 3 55.68 -6.90 -1.58
CA VAL A 3 54.33 -6.41 -1.90
C VAL A 3 53.54 -7.62 -2.39
N ALA A 4 52.56 -8.03 -1.65
CA ALA A 4 51.71 -9.13 -2.07
C ALA A 4 51.07 -8.82 -3.44
N PRO A 5 50.99 -9.79 -4.35
CA PRO A 5 50.33 -9.57 -5.64
C PRO A 5 48.88 -9.15 -5.44
N LYS A 6 48.46 -8.10 -6.11
CA LYS A 6 47.06 -7.65 -6.10
C LYS A 6 46.24 -8.68 -6.86
N THR A 7 45.17 -9.18 -6.23
CA THR A 7 44.27 -10.18 -6.78
C THR A 7 42.92 -9.54 -7.14
N THR A 8 42.17 -10.21 -7.99
CA THR A 8 40.79 -9.81 -8.27
C THR A 8 40.01 -9.61 -6.96
N PRO A 9 39.41 -8.44 -6.73
CA PRO A 9 38.65 -8.19 -5.50
C PRO A 9 37.44 -9.16 -5.41
N TYR A 10 37.13 -9.59 -4.19
CA TYR A 10 35.94 -10.37 -3.89
C TYR A 10 35.06 -9.56 -2.96
N LEU A 11 33.81 -9.33 -3.38
CA LEU A 11 32.83 -8.61 -2.55
C LEU A 11 32.27 -9.55 -1.48
N ALA A 12 32.73 -9.32 -0.23
CA ALA A 12 32.24 -10.01 0.95
C ALA A 12 30.84 -9.55 1.36
N TYR A 13 30.50 -8.31 1.03
CA TYR A 13 29.18 -7.72 1.27
C TYR A 13 28.68 -7.03 -0.01
N GLN A 14 27.46 -7.35 -0.37
CA GLN A 14 26.74 -6.82 -1.53
C GLN A 14 25.69 -5.78 -1.09
N PRO A 15 25.42 -4.75 -1.89
CA PRO A 15 24.33 -3.84 -1.59
C PRO A 15 22.98 -4.55 -1.73
N ASN A 16 22.08 -4.24 -0.80
CA ASN A 16 20.71 -4.73 -0.81
C ASN A 16 19.76 -3.63 -1.28
N THR A 17 18.65 -4.04 -1.90
CA THR A 17 17.52 -3.16 -2.15
C THR A 17 16.97 -2.62 -0.84
N VAL A 18 16.73 -1.31 -0.77
CA VAL A 18 16.18 -0.62 0.41
C VAL A 18 14.87 0.06 0.07
N ARG A 19 14.06 0.34 1.08
CA ARG A 19 12.79 1.05 0.94
C ARG A 19 12.82 2.33 1.76
N ALA A 20 12.34 3.43 1.17
CA ALA A 20 12.28 4.72 1.85
C ALA A 20 11.12 5.59 1.35
N ASN A 21 10.83 6.62 2.12
CA ASN A 21 9.97 7.73 1.73
C ASN A 21 10.84 8.94 1.33
N VAL A 22 10.26 9.89 0.63
CA VAL A 22 10.88 11.21 0.38
C VAL A 22 11.17 11.87 1.72
N GLY A 23 12.36 12.50 1.83
CA GLY A 23 12.86 13.10 3.06
C GLY A 23 13.76 12.19 3.92
N GLU A 24 13.77 10.88 3.70
CA GLU A 24 14.63 9.95 4.45
C GLU A 24 16.05 9.85 3.85
N GLU A 25 17.05 9.54 4.71
CA GLU A 25 18.38 9.13 4.27
C GLU A 25 18.47 7.60 4.30
N VAL A 26 18.96 7.00 3.22
CA VAL A 26 19.21 5.56 3.12
C VAL A 26 20.67 5.27 2.81
N SER A 27 21.11 4.03 3.06
CA SER A 27 22.49 3.61 2.82
C SER A 27 22.54 2.31 2.02
N PHE A 28 23.46 2.29 1.04
CA PHE A 28 23.87 1.07 0.33
C PHE A 28 25.30 0.74 0.78
N TYR A 29 25.55 -0.54 0.99
CA TYR A 29 26.84 -1.01 1.51
C TYR A 29 27.44 -2.07 0.61
N ALA A 30 28.71 -1.88 0.24
CA ALA A 30 29.51 -2.86 -0.50
C ALA A 30 30.91 -2.91 0.12
N ARG A 31 31.44 -4.11 0.37
CA ARG A 31 32.78 -4.26 0.98
C ARG A 31 33.50 -5.49 0.47
N THR A 32 34.77 -5.31 0.15
CA THR A 32 35.73 -6.39 -0.06
C THR A 32 36.58 -6.64 1.19
N ARG A 33 37.25 -7.77 1.26
CA ARG A 33 38.27 -8.07 2.26
C ARG A 33 39.64 -7.48 1.92
N ASN A 34 39.84 -6.98 0.72
CA ASN A 34 41.08 -6.36 0.28
C ASN A 34 41.20 -4.95 0.91
N SER A 35 42.30 -4.70 1.68
CA SER A 35 42.51 -3.44 2.40
C SER A 35 42.74 -2.23 1.50
N ASP A 36 43.36 -2.46 0.32
CA ASP A 36 43.78 -1.38 -0.60
C ASP A 36 42.81 -1.15 -1.74
N ALA A 37 41.59 -1.73 -1.66
CA ALA A 37 40.59 -1.57 -2.70
C ALA A 37 39.96 -0.17 -2.64
N THR A 38 39.71 0.38 -3.81
CA THR A 38 38.95 1.62 -3.99
C THR A 38 37.53 1.32 -4.45
N TYR A 39 36.63 2.21 -4.15
CA TYR A 39 35.19 2.05 -4.41
C TYR A 39 34.71 3.21 -5.26
N GLN A 40 33.75 2.94 -6.15
CA GLN A 40 33.04 3.94 -6.91
C GLN A 40 31.59 3.50 -7.10
N TRP A 41 30.67 4.31 -6.63
CA TRP A 41 29.25 4.07 -6.81
C TRP A 41 28.72 4.71 -8.09
N TYR A 42 27.75 4.05 -8.68
CA TYR A 42 27.06 4.44 -9.91
C TYR A 42 25.55 4.40 -9.69
N ILE A 43 24.85 5.28 -10.40
CA ILE A 43 23.41 5.34 -10.49
C ILE A 43 22.96 5.10 -11.93
N LYS A 44 21.82 4.46 -12.09
CA LYS A 44 21.09 4.38 -13.34
C LYS A 44 19.63 4.70 -13.06
N ASN A 45 19.03 5.59 -13.86
CA ASN A 45 17.61 5.95 -13.83
C ASN A 45 17.11 6.22 -15.24
N ASP A 46 15.82 6.56 -15.39
CA ASP A 46 15.18 6.78 -16.70
C ASP A 46 15.80 7.94 -17.49
N ASN A 47 16.45 8.89 -16.80
CA ASN A 47 17.10 10.06 -17.41
C ASN A 47 18.59 9.83 -17.74
N THR A 48 19.15 8.66 -17.40
CA THR A 48 20.54 8.32 -17.70
C THR A 48 20.64 7.38 -18.89
N ASN A 49 21.55 7.64 -19.80
CA ASN A 49 21.89 6.69 -20.85
C ASN A 49 22.89 5.65 -20.30
N GLY A 50 22.36 4.70 -19.50
CA GLY A 50 23.15 3.69 -18.80
C GLY A 50 23.61 4.13 -17.40
N TRP A 51 24.70 3.53 -16.91
CA TRP A 51 25.29 3.81 -15.60
C TRP A 51 26.06 5.12 -15.59
N LYS A 52 25.66 6.04 -14.71
CA LYS A 52 26.36 7.30 -14.46
C LYS A 52 27.13 7.20 -13.15
N LYS A 53 28.38 7.65 -13.14
CA LYS A 53 29.20 7.77 -11.95
C LYS A 53 28.57 8.82 -11.01
N ILE A 54 28.48 8.48 -9.71
CA ILE A 54 28.09 9.44 -8.68
C ILE A 54 29.33 10.22 -8.27
N GLU A 55 29.26 11.53 -8.34
CA GLU A 55 30.37 12.43 -8.08
C GLU A 55 30.16 13.24 -6.79
N SER A 56 31.21 13.91 -6.33
CA SER A 56 31.17 14.74 -5.11
C SER A 56 30.26 15.97 -5.25
N VAL A 57 29.96 16.39 -6.46
CA VAL A 57 29.01 17.48 -6.76
C VAL A 57 27.54 17.08 -6.64
N ASP A 58 27.26 15.78 -6.57
CA ASP A 58 25.90 15.26 -6.40
C ASP A 58 25.50 15.40 -4.92
N THR A 59 24.91 16.54 -4.55
CA THR A 59 24.60 16.93 -3.16
C THR A 59 23.65 15.96 -2.43
N TRP A 60 22.83 15.24 -3.19
CA TRP A 60 21.91 14.22 -2.70
C TRP A 60 22.59 12.90 -2.29
N ALA A 61 23.89 12.75 -2.57
CA ALA A 61 24.67 11.54 -2.27
C ALA A 61 25.94 11.86 -1.49
N LYS A 62 26.29 11.00 -0.55
CA LYS A 62 27.54 11.04 0.21
C LYS A 62 28.21 9.67 0.20
N GLY A 63 29.55 9.66 0.20
CA GLY A 63 30.32 8.42 0.26
C GLY A 63 30.41 7.67 -1.07
N ALA A 64 30.30 8.37 -2.20
CA ALA A 64 30.34 7.78 -3.54
C ALA A 64 31.62 6.99 -3.85
N THR A 65 32.70 7.24 -3.11
CA THR A 65 33.99 6.56 -3.25
C THR A 65 34.38 5.73 -2.01
N THR A 66 33.41 5.39 -1.17
CA THR A 66 33.59 4.61 0.06
C THR A 66 32.79 3.32 0.02
N THR A 67 32.94 2.49 1.06
CA THR A 67 32.15 1.25 1.22
C THR A 67 30.66 1.50 1.39
N THR A 68 30.26 2.74 1.75
CA THR A 68 28.88 3.09 2.07
C THR A 68 28.47 4.32 1.27
N LEU A 69 27.50 4.13 0.39
CA LEU A 69 26.80 5.22 -0.28
C LEU A 69 25.57 5.61 0.54
N LYS A 70 25.46 6.87 0.92
CA LYS A 70 24.28 7.45 1.57
C LYS A 70 23.53 8.32 0.58
N ILE A 71 22.22 8.14 0.51
CA ILE A 71 21.35 8.87 -0.41
C ILE A 71 20.30 9.62 0.41
N GLN A 72 20.24 10.94 0.23
CA GLN A 72 19.11 11.75 0.67
C GLN A 72 18.00 11.66 -0.38
N VAL A 73 16.87 11.11 -0.02
CA VAL A 73 15.73 10.93 -0.92
C VAL A 73 14.99 12.27 -1.07
N GLU A 74 15.41 13.09 -2.01
CA GLU A 74 14.86 14.45 -2.19
C GLU A 74 13.55 14.45 -2.99
N LYS A 75 13.32 13.46 -3.87
CA LYS A 75 12.21 13.40 -4.81
C LYS A 75 11.70 11.97 -4.97
N ALA A 76 10.44 11.86 -5.39
CA ALA A 76 9.82 10.58 -5.74
C ALA A 76 10.57 9.84 -6.88
N ASP A 77 11.21 10.56 -7.81
CA ASP A 77 11.99 9.97 -8.91
C ASP A 77 13.17 9.11 -8.45
N PHE A 78 13.70 9.34 -7.23
CA PHE A 78 14.72 8.48 -6.63
C PHE A 78 14.17 7.10 -6.25
N ILE A 79 12.86 7.01 -6.04
CA ILE A 79 12.16 5.83 -5.61
C ILE A 79 11.54 5.17 -6.83
N SER A 80 11.71 3.88 -7.02
CA SER A 80 11.21 3.04 -8.11
C SER A 80 12.00 3.10 -9.44
N HIS A 81 12.68 4.20 -9.75
CA HIS A 81 13.36 4.40 -11.01
C HIS A 81 14.89 4.38 -10.91
N CYS A 82 15.45 4.36 -9.70
CA CYS A 82 16.90 4.39 -9.51
C CYS A 82 17.46 3.02 -9.10
N GLU A 83 18.50 2.63 -9.82
CA GLU A 83 19.35 1.47 -9.55
C GLU A 83 20.75 1.95 -9.16
N TYR A 84 21.38 1.22 -8.24
CA TYR A 84 22.69 1.54 -7.70
C TYR A 84 23.60 0.33 -7.77
N LYS A 85 24.87 0.53 -8.11
CA LYS A 85 25.93 -0.48 -8.04
C LYS A 85 27.23 0.16 -7.59
N CYS A 86 28.12 -0.66 -7.04
CA CYS A 86 29.46 -0.27 -6.66
C CYS A 86 30.47 -1.01 -7.53
N GLU A 87 31.41 -0.30 -8.11
CA GLU A 87 32.60 -0.86 -8.72
C GLU A 87 33.75 -0.81 -7.72
N VAL A 88 34.40 -1.95 -7.51
CA VAL A 88 35.51 -2.11 -6.55
C VAL A 88 36.77 -2.48 -7.33
N THR A 89 37.80 -1.67 -7.17
CA THR A 89 39.09 -1.83 -7.90
C THR A 89 40.23 -2.11 -6.91
N ASN A 90 41.04 -3.10 -7.24
CA ASN A 90 42.28 -3.41 -6.52
C ASN A 90 43.45 -3.54 -7.52
N GLY A 91 44.23 -2.48 -7.65
CA GLY A 91 45.25 -2.37 -8.71
C GLY A 91 44.62 -2.29 -10.10
N SER A 92 44.90 -3.28 -10.96
CA SER A 92 44.37 -3.36 -12.31
C SER A 92 43.08 -4.22 -12.42
N TYR A 93 42.62 -4.78 -11.30
CA TYR A 93 41.46 -5.65 -11.27
C TYR A 93 40.22 -4.89 -10.76
N SER A 94 39.12 -5.02 -11.44
CA SER A 94 37.83 -4.44 -11.04
C SER A 94 36.71 -5.47 -11.03
N ILE A 95 35.77 -5.30 -10.13
CA ILE A 95 34.51 -6.09 -10.04
C ILE A 95 33.35 -5.17 -9.72
N SER A 96 32.20 -5.41 -10.34
CA SER A 96 30.95 -4.73 -10.00
C SER A 96 30.16 -5.51 -8.96
N SER A 97 29.51 -4.80 -8.05
CA SER A 97 28.52 -5.38 -7.15
C SER A 97 27.27 -5.83 -7.87
N ASN A 98 26.41 -6.54 -7.16
CA ASN A 98 25.01 -6.68 -7.55
C ASN A 98 24.35 -5.29 -7.66
N VAL A 99 23.28 -5.22 -8.46
CA VAL A 99 22.44 -4.03 -8.56
C VAL A 99 21.46 -4.02 -7.37
N ALA A 100 21.42 -2.90 -6.66
CA ALA A 100 20.44 -2.63 -5.62
C ALA A 100 19.47 -1.54 -6.08
N LYS A 101 18.24 -1.55 -5.57
CA LYS A 101 17.21 -0.58 -5.90
C LYS A 101 16.81 0.21 -4.66
N LEU A 102 16.39 1.43 -4.88
CA LEU A 102 15.64 2.20 -3.90
C LEU A 102 14.16 2.13 -4.30
N LEU A 103 13.33 1.59 -3.43
CA LEU A 103 11.91 1.37 -3.67
C LEU A 103 11.07 2.18 -2.68
N PRO A 104 9.83 2.54 -3.03
CA PRO A 104 8.92 3.17 -2.07
C PRO A 104 8.59 2.18 -0.93
N ARG A 105 8.28 2.72 0.25
CA ARG A 105 7.68 1.91 1.31
C ARG A 105 6.29 1.47 0.87
N ASP A 106 5.89 0.29 1.29
CA ASP A 106 4.54 -0.22 1.02
C ASP A 106 3.51 0.50 1.89
N ILE A 107 2.32 0.71 1.35
CA ILE A 107 1.16 1.08 2.14
C ILE A 107 0.75 -0.14 2.96
N VAL A 108 0.63 0.03 4.27
CA VAL A 108 0.06 -0.95 5.18
C VAL A 108 -1.33 -0.47 5.60
N ILE A 109 -2.36 -1.24 5.27
CA ILE A 109 -3.71 -0.95 5.75
C ILE A 109 -3.83 -1.53 7.18
N THR A 110 -3.80 -0.65 8.17
CA THR A 110 -3.82 -1.00 9.60
C THR A 110 -5.22 -1.19 10.15
N GLN A 111 -6.24 -0.62 9.47
CA GLN A 111 -7.64 -0.89 9.72
C GLN A 111 -8.35 -1.20 8.40
N GLN A 112 -8.84 -2.42 8.29
CA GLN A 112 -9.67 -2.85 7.17
C GLN A 112 -11.13 -2.45 7.41
N PRO A 113 -11.91 -2.16 6.36
CA PRO A 113 -13.35 -1.99 6.48
C PRO A 113 -13.96 -3.30 6.98
N LYS A 114 -15.00 -3.18 7.79
CA LYS A 114 -15.72 -4.32 8.37
C LYS A 114 -17.16 -4.32 7.89
N ASN A 115 -17.73 -5.53 7.76
CA ASN A 115 -19.14 -5.66 7.54
C ASN A 115 -19.91 -4.95 8.66
N THR A 116 -20.95 -4.24 8.31
CA THR A 116 -21.76 -3.47 9.25
C THR A 116 -23.23 -3.79 9.07
N THR A 117 -23.96 -3.82 10.17
CA THR A 117 -25.41 -4.01 10.18
C THR A 117 -26.09 -2.65 10.18
N ALA A 118 -27.09 -2.47 9.35
CA ALA A 118 -27.91 -1.27 9.34
C ALA A 118 -29.34 -1.58 8.85
N LYS A 119 -30.31 -0.78 9.28
CA LYS A 119 -31.70 -0.85 8.87
C LYS A 119 -31.95 0.05 7.67
N HIS A 120 -33.13 -0.10 7.07
CA HIS A 120 -33.61 0.84 6.05
C HIS A 120 -33.58 2.28 6.57
N ALA A 121 -33.17 3.22 5.70
CA ALA A 121 -32.98 4.64 5.97
C ALA A 121 -31.84 5.00 6.96
N GLU A 122 -31.14 4.03 7.51
CA GLU A 122 -29.90 4.30 8.27
C GLU A 122 -28.69 4.48 7.36
N LYS A 123 -27.59 4.97 7.93
CA LYS A 123 -26.29 5.06 7.24
C LYS A 123 -25.32 4.01 7.76
N ALA A 124 -24.87 3.15 6.86
CA ALA A 124 -23.75 2.24 7.11
C ALA A 124 -22.43 2.98 6.89
N LYS A 125 -21.42 2.70 7.74
CA LYS A 125 -20.08 3.33 7.63
C LYS A 125 -19.00 2.28 7.49
N PHE A 126 -18.06 2.55 6.58
CA PHE A 126 -16.86 1.75 6.35
C PHE A 126 -15.64 2.64 6.53
N THR A 127 -14.66 2.22 7.30
CA THR A 127 -13.45 3.01 7.59
C THR A 127 -12.21 2.21 7.27
N VAL A 128 -11.23 2.88 6.64
CA VAL A 128 -9.90 2.37 6.34
C VAL A 128 -8.86 3.26 7.02
N LYS A 129 -7.82 2.67 7.64
CA LYS A 129 -6.63 3.41 8.05
C LYS A 129 -5.40 2.83 7.39
N ALA A 130 -4.46 3.69 7.02
CA ALA A 130 -3.24 3.29 6.34
C ALA A 130 -2.02 4.00 6.93
N GLU A 131 -0.88 3.31 6.90
CA GLU A 131 0.41 3.76 7.39
C GLU A 131 1.54 3.24 6.48
N GLY A 132 2.78 3.61 6.77
CA GLY A 132 4.01 3.01 6.21
C GLY A 132 4.54 3.68 4.97
N ALA A 133 3.71 4.14 4.05
CA ALA A 133 4.10 4.83 2.83
C ALA A 133 4.21 6.36 3.02
N ASN A 134 4.51 7.06 1.93
CA ASN A 134 4.69 8.51 1.98
C ASN A 134 3.33 9.23 1.95
N GLY A 135 2.85 9.68 3.11
CA GLY A 135 1.62 10.48 3.23
C GLY A 135 1.75 11.89 2.61
N PRO A 136 0.67 12.62 2.45
CA PRO A 136 -0.70 12.24 2.79
C PRO A 136 -1.28 11.18 1.86
N PHE A 137 -2.20 10.38 2.39
CA PHE A 137 -2.95 9.40 1.59
C PHE A 137 -4.17 10.04 0.95
N THR A 138 -4.49 9.55 -0.24
CA THR A 138 -5.77 9.79 -0.90
C THR A 138 -6.55 8.48 -0.98
N TYR A 139 -7.87 8.60 -0.97
CA TYR A 139 -8.79 7.47 -0.90
C TYR A 139 -9.74 7.50 -2.09
N GLN A 140 -10.11 6.35 -2.59
CA GLN A 140 -11.15 6.17 -3.58
C GLN A 140 -11.92 4.90 -3.26
N TRP A 141 -13.16 5.06 -2.82
CA TRP A 141 -14.03 3.92 -2.57
C TRP A 141 -14.58 3.36 -3.86
N LEU A 142 -14.71 2.05 -3.85
CA LEU A 142 -15.23 1.22 -4.93
C LEU A 142 -16.48 0.49 -4.46
N ILE A 143 -17.36 0.22 -5.40
CA ILE A 143 -18.52 -0.67 -5.23
C ILE A 143 -18.48 -1.78 -6.26
N GLN A 144 -18.69 -2.99 -5.83
CA GLN A 144 -18.99 -4.14 -6.68
C GLN A 144 -20.46 -4.49 -6.53
N THR A 145 -21.17 -4.54 -7.63
CA THR A 145 -22.59 -4.91 -7.67
C THR A 145 -22.73 -6.38 -8.06
N PRO A 146 -23.86 -7.03 -7.74
CA PRO A 146 -24.09 -8.44 -8.11
C PRO A 146 -23.96 -8.70 -9.61
N ASP A 147 -24.35 -7.73 -10.44
CA ASP A 147 -24.36 -7.86 -11.90
C ASP A 147 -23.03 -7.47 -12.57
N ASN A 148 -22.03 -7.03 -11.80
CA ASN A 148 -20.75 -6.58 -12.34
C ASN A 148 -19.58 -7.05 -11.48
N GLU A 149 -18.78 -7.96 -12.02
CA GLU A 149 -17.57 -8.48 -11.34
C GLU A 149 -16.45 -7.43 -11.21
N ILE A 150 -16.49 -6.37 -12.04
CA ILE A 150 -15.48 -5.31 -12.00
C ILE A 150 -15.95 -4.19 -11.07
N PRO A 151 -15.22 -3.91 -9.97
CA PRO A 151 -15.60 -2.83 -9.06
C PRO A 151 -15.60 -1.46 -9.75
N LEU A 152 -16.66 -0.69 -9.54
CA LEU A 152 -16.82 0.67 -10.03
C LEU A 152 -16.36 1.69 -8.98
N LYS A 153 -15.82 2.82 -9.43
CA LYS A 153 -15.52 3.93 -8.53
C LYS A 153 -16.81 4.61 -8.08
N ILE A 154 -16.93 4.81 -6.76
CA ILE A 154 -18.01 5.64 -6.20
C ILE A 154 -17.66 7.10 -6.45
N THR A 155 -18.58 7.84 -7.05
CA THR A 155 -18.46 9.26 -7.38
C THR A 155 -19.78 9.95 -7.05
N GLU A 156 -19.92 11.23 -7.42
CA GLU A 156 -21.17 11.98 -7.33
C GLU A 156 -22.36 11.35 -8.07
N ALA A 157 -22.11 10.40 -8.96
CA ALA A 157 -23.16 9.61 -9.62
C ALA A 157 -23.89 8.65 -8.66
N PHE A 158 -23.39 8.47 -7.44
CA PHE A 158 -23.98 7.64 -6.38
C PHE A 158 -24.49 8.53 -5.23
N PRO A 159 -25.67 9.17 -5.35
CA PRO A 159 -26.15 10.18 -4.39
C PRO A 159 -26.45 9.62 -2.99
N TRP A 160 -26.49 8.30 -2.85
CA TRP A 160 -26.67 7.59 -1.58
C TRP A 160 -25.34 7.32 -0.85
N ALA A 161 -24.19 7.70 -1.41
CA ALA A 161 -22.86 7.52 -0.85
C ALA A 161 -22.18 8.87 -0.60
N GLU A 162 -21.57 9.02 0.56
CA GLU A 162 -20.82 10.19 0.99
C GLU A 162 -19.42 9.79 1.46
N GLY A 163 -18.44 10.68 1.36
CA GLY A 163 -17.08 10.43 1.84
C GLY A 163 -16.25 9.49 0.96
N TYR A 164 -16.62 9.28 -0.27
CA TYR A 164 -15.98 8.33 -1.19
C TYR A 164 -14.54 8.70 -1.60
N TYR A 165 -14.06 9.91 -1.26
CA TYR A 165 -12.67 10.34 -1.38
C TYR A 165 -11.97 10.51 -0.02
N THR A 166 -12.56 10.03 1.07
CA THR A 166 -12.00 10.09 2.42
C THR A 166 -11.73 8.70 2.97
N ASP A 167 -11.11 8.62 4.14
CA ASP A 167 -10.88 7.35 4.84
C ASP A 167 -12.16 6.63 5.30
N THR A 168 -13.30 7.32 5.23
CA THR A 168 -14.59 6.81 5.69
C THR A 168 -15.68 7.03 4.65
N LEU A 169 -16.23 5.92 4.14
CA LEU A 169 -17.43 5.89 3.30
C LEU A 169 -18.68 5.80 4.18
N SER A 170 -19.67 6.59 3.89
CA SER A 170 -21.02 6.52 4.48
C SER A 170 -22.05 6.23 3.40
N VAL A 171 -22.84 5.20 3.58
CA VAL A 171 -23.79 4.68 2.60
C VAL A 171 -25.20 4.69 3.19
N ALA A 172 -26.14 5.36 2.52
CA ALA A 172 -27.55 5.31 2.90
C ALA A 172 -28.14 3.93 2.50
N VAL A 173 -28.70 3.22 3.46
CA VAL A 173 -29.22 1.88 3.28
C VAL A 173 -30.66 1.92 2.73
N ASP A 174 -30.86 1.28 1.58
CA ASP A 174 -32.17 1.07 0.98
C ASP A 174 -32.29 -0.45 0.73
N GLU A 175 -33.17 -1.12 1.48
CA GLU A 175 -33.36 -2.56 1.42
C GLU A 175 -33.77 -3.08 0.04
N ASN A 176 -34.33 -2.21 -0.80
CA ASN A 176 -34.72 -2.56 -2.16
C ASN A 176 -33.61 -2.39 -3.20
N LYS A 177 -32.52 -1.69 -2.83
CA LYS A 177 -31.44 -1.32 -3.77
C LYS A 177 -30.07 -1.73 -3.31
N LEU A 178 -29.86 -1.87 -2.00
CA LEU A 178 -28.56 -2.18 -1.43
C LEU A 178 -28.66 -3.47 -0.58
N THR A 179 -28.41 -4.59 -1.21
CA THR A 179 -28.41 -5.92 -0.58
C THR A 179 -27.02 -6.29 -0.05
N SER A 180 -26.92 -7.38 0.70
CA SER A 180 -25.63 -7.93 1.19
C SER A 180 -24.66 -8.34 0.08
N ASP A 181 -25.12 -8.41 -1.17
CA ASP A 181 -24.29 -8.77 -2.32
C ASP A 181 -23.47 -7.59 -2.87
N TYR A 182 -23.77 -6.36 -2.41
CA TYR A 182 -22.98 -5.19 -2.74
C TYR A 182 -21.74 -5.13 -1.83
N LYS A 183 -20.56 -5.12 -2.44
CA LYS A 183 -19.29 -5.09 -1.72
C LYS A 183 -18.60 -3.75 -1.91
N PHE A 184 -17.99 -3.27 -0.84
CA PHE A 184 -17.26 -2.01 -0.80
C PHE A 184 -15.80 -2.28 -0.49
N SER A 185 -14.91 -1.64 -1.23
CA SER A 185 -13.46 -1.65 -0.96
C SER A 185 -12.89 -0.25 -1.22
N CYS A 186 -11.68 0.01 -0.73
CA CYS A 186 -11.05 1.31 -0.86
C CYS A 186 -9.66 1.20 -1.47
N ILE A 187 -9.38 1.98 -2.52
CA ILE A 187 -8.03 2.21 -3.00
C ILE A 187 -7.42 3.32 -2.15
N VAL A 188 -6.34 3.00 -1.46
CA VAL A 188 -5.49 3.97 -0.78
C VAL A 188 -4.30 4.25 -1.67
N THR A 189 -4.01 5.52 -1.92
CA THR A 189 -2.88 5.95 -2.76
C THR A 189 -2.02 6.92 -1.95
N ASP A 190 -0.70 6.71 -1.95
CA ASP A 190 0.25 7.61 -1.32
C ASP A 190 0.66 8.76 -2.26
N SER A 191 1.48 9.70 -1.76
CA SER A 191 1.97 10.85 -2.53
C SER A 191 2.92 10.47 -3.68
N ASN A 192 3.45 9.24 -3.70
CA ASN A 192 4.27 8.69 -4.79
C ASN A 192 3.45 7.93 -5.84
N GLY A 193 2.12 7.87 -5.68
CA GLY A 193 1.23 7.11 -6.57
C GLY A 193 1.19 5.60 -6.31
N VAL A 194 1.84 5.11 -5.24
CA VAL A 194 1.72 3.70 -4.82
C VAL A 194 0.30 3.45 -4.34
N ARG A 195 -0.26 2.31 -4.72
CA ARG A 195 -1.65 1.96 -4.43
C ARG A 195 -1.76 0.67 -3.65
N ARG A 196 -2.71 0.64 -2.72
CA ARG A 196 -3.14 -0.57 -2.02
C ARG A 196 -4.66 -0.59 -1.96
N VAL A 197 -5.24 -1.76 -2.22
CA VAL A 197 -6.70 -1.98 -2.10
C VAL A 197 -6.97 -2.64 -0.77
N SER A 198 -8.02 -2.19 -0.07
CA SER A 198 -8.50 -2.82 1.16
C SER A 198 -9.19 -4.15 0.88
N ASN A 199 -9.48 -4.89 1.94
CA ASN A 199 -10.45 -5.99 1.88
C ASN A 199 -11.83 -5.44 1.49
N GLU A 200 -12.68 -6.33 1.01
CA GLU A 200 -14.10 -6.05 0.78
C GLU A 200 -14.88 -6.09 2.10
N ALA A 201 -15.92 -5.27 2.18
CA ALA A 201 -16.92 -5.28 3.24
C ALA A 201 -18.31 -4.99 2.66
N TYR A 202 -19.36 -5.41 3.36
CA TYR A 202 -20.75 -5.26 2.91
C TYR A 202 -21.66 -4.84 4.06
N VAL A 203 -22.87 -4.39 3.69
CA VAL A 203 -23.93 -4.07 4.65
C VAL A 203 -24.79 -5.32 4.89
N ILE A 204 -25.02 -5.66 6.14
CA ILE A 204 -26.05 -6.63 6.54
C ILE A 204 -27.31 -5.82 6.81
N VAL A 205 -28.23 -5.84 5.86
CA VAL A 205 -29.49 -5.11 6.01
C VAL A 205 -30.43 -5.93 6.89
N THR A 206 -30.92 -5.30 7.97
CA THR A 206 -31.90 -5.92 8.87
C THR A 206 -33.25 -5.24 8.70
N SER A 207 -34.31 -6.05 8.51
CA SER A 207 -35.69 -5.57 8.54
C SER A 207 -36.16 -5.39 10.00
N ASP A 208 -36.99 -4.40 10.27
CA ASP A 208 -37.79 -4.32 11.49
C ASP A 208 -38.93 -5.33 11.40
N ALA A 209 -38.62 -6.61 11.38
CA ALA A 209 -39.65 -7.61 11.61
C ALA A 209 -40.00 -7.62 13.10
N SER A 210 -40.79 -6.67 13.55
CA SER A 210 -41.73 -6.94 14.63
C SER A 210 -42.72 -7.91 14.06
N VAL A 211 -42.53 -9.18 14.32
CA VAL A 211 -43.63 -10.13 14.24
C VAL A 211 -44.55 -9.72 15.39
N ASP A 212 -45.54 -8.90 15.11
CA ASP A 212 -46.74 -8.84 15.92
C ASP A 212 -47.38 -10.22 15.80
N LEU A 213 -46.99 -11.09 16.73
CA LEU A 213 -47.82 -12.23 17.09
C LEU A 213 -49.00 -11.60 17.84
N GLU A 214 -49.94 -11.02 17.08
CA GLU A 214 -51.30 -10.93 17.57
C GLU A 214 -51.77 -12.37 17.67
N GLU A 215 -51.63 -12.95 18.87
CA GLU A 215 -52.37 -14.13 19.27
C GLU A 215 -53.85 -13.72 19.25
N ASP A 216 -54.56 -14.06 18.14
CA ASP A 216 -55.99 -14.00 18.08
C ASP A 216 -56.57 -15.08 19.03
N TYR A 217 -56.71 -14.72 20.32
CA TYR A 217 -57.43 -15.49 21.34
C TYR A 217 -58.88 -15.12 21.33
N SER A 218 -59.54 -15.03 20.15
CA SER A 218 -60.99 -14.85 20.06
C SER A 218 -61.72 -16.11 19.53
N SER A 219 -61.43 -17.26 20.10
CA SER A 219 -62.33 -18.39 19.98
C SER A 219 -62.67 -18.95 21.36
N THR A 220 -63.68 -18.34 22.02
CA THR A 220 -64.43 -19.01 23.09
C THR A 220 -65.21 -20.17 22.48
N PRO A 221 -65.06 -21.40 22.96
CA PRO A 221 -65.93 -22.49 22.47
C PRO A 221 -67.33 -22.28 23.02
N ASP A 222 -68.30 -22.24 22.10
CA ASP A 222 -69.70 -22.26 22.44
C ASP A 222 -70.04 -23.52 23.28
N MET A 223 -70.49 -23.26 24.48
CA MET A 223 -70.95 -24.28 25.40
C MET A 223 -72.33 -24.76 24.95
N ILE A 224 -72.37 -25.97 24.32
CA ILE A 224 -73.61 -26.60 23.99
C ILE A 224 -74.24 -27.06 25.34
N VAL A 225 -75.35 -26.42 25.72
CA VAL A 225 -76.26 -26.91 26.78
C VAL A 225 -77.20 -27.90 26.17
N ILE A 226 -77.06 -29.18 26.52
CA ILE A 226 -78.06 -30.20 26.25
C ILE A 226 -79.02 -30.20 27.45
N MET A 227 -80.30 -29.83 27.22
CA MET A 227 -81.38 -30.05 28.14
C MET A 227 -82.16 -31.30 27.74
N ASP A 228 -82.35 -32.20 28.70
CA ASP A 228 -83.36 -33.28 28.69
C ASP A 228 -84.71 -32.71 29.03
#